data_b151218e8c116c64d896a166cad6cbc4
#
_entry.id   b151218e8c116c64d896a166cad6cbc4
#
_cell.length_a   1.000
_cell.length_b   1.000
_cell.length_c   1.000
_cell.angle_alpha   90.00
_cell.angle_beta   90.00
_cell.angle_gamma   90.00
#
_symmetry.space_group_name_H-M   'P 1'
#
loop_
_entity.id
_entity.type
_entity.pdbx_description
1 polymer ?
#
loop_
_entity_poly.entity_id
_entity_poly.type
_entity_poly.pdbx_seq_one_letter_code
_entity_poly.pdbx_strand_id
1 'polypeptide(L)'
;MTARHSLLPALAFGIALLGCDSAGAEARAQEHEEHQEHAHPQPASGDGVPLYDNLGDHGHPITTASSEAQAYFDQGLRLQYAFNHAEAIASYGAALERDPDCAMCRWGIALANGPNINGAMDPEAGRQAFEAIREARARTEGTSEVERALIEALEKRYGPDPEADRIALDSAYARAMGEVAERFPEDPDALTLYAASMMNLRPWDYWSGDYGDRSPNPGTPQILAALERAIELDPENPGACHYYIHAVEAAHPERAVECADRLATLMPGAGHIVHMPGHIYIRVGRYIDAVRANEHAVHSDESYIQDRNPMGVYPAAYYPHNYHFMAFAATMAGMSGKAMEASRIVSPKVPKEVALEVVWIQNAIVFPHLTGVTFGRWEEVLSLPMPAPELYHATVMALYARGVAAAATGDEAGSSEALDRIDAVIAENDPRGENPALAIAVHALNGEIALRGGDAAGAVSHFHAAADLEDAMLYEEPPLWYYPIRHSLGRALLEAGRPAEAETAYREDLARFPANGWSLFGLAKSLEAQGKDASATWAEFETAWMHADVELTASRF
;
A
#
# COMPACT_ATOMS: atom_id res chain seq x y z
N MET A 1 -2.54 37.11 -14.78
CA MET A 1 -1.72 36.02 -15.32
C MET A 1 -2.25 34.77 -14.63
N THR A 2 -3.05 34.01 -15.33
CA THR A 2 -3.83 32.88 -14.80
C THR A 2 -2.98 31.61 -14.90
N ALA A 3 -2.56 31.10 -13.76
CA ALA A 3 -1.95 29.78 -13.65
C ALA A 3 -3.03 28.71 -13.89
N ARG A 4 -2.88 27.91 -14.93
CA ARG A 4 -3.66 26.69 -15.16
C ARG A 4 -3.03 25.60 -14.30
N HIS A 5 -3.68 25.19 -13.25
CA HIS A 5 -3.40 23.93 -12.56
C HIS A 5 -3.90 22.79 -13.44
N SER A 6 -3.00 22.03 -14.02
CA SER A 6 -3.30 20.72 -14.60
C SER A 6 -3.43 19.72 -13.45
N LEU A 7 -4.65 19.33 -13.17
CA LEU A 7 -4.97 18.20 -12.30
C LEU A 7 -4.52 16.91 -13.01
N LEU A 8 -3.42 16.32 -12.56
CA LEU A 8 -3.11 14.91 -12.81
C LEU A 8 -3.91 14.10 -11.78
N PRO A 9 -4.66 13.08 -12.19
CA PRO A 9 -5.34 12.21 -11.24
C PRO A 9 -4.32 11.39 -10.45
N ALA A 10 -4.50 11.34 -9.12
CA ALA A 10 -3.81 10.41 -8.25
C ALA A 10 -4.06 8.99 -8.77
N LEU A 11 -3.01 8.31 -9.20
CA LEU A 11 -3.05 6.89 -9.53
C LEU A 11 -3.02 6.10 -8.23
N ALA A 12 -4.20 5.85 -7.70
CA ALA A 12 -4.42 4.82 -6.71
C ALA A 12 -3.97 3.44 -7.26
N PHE A 13 -3.69 2.52 -6.38
CA PHE A 13 -3.37 1.11 -6.62
C PHE A 13 -4.39 0.47 -7.59
N GLY A 14 -4.30 0.77 -8.87
CA GLY A 14 -5.19 0.27 -9.90
C GLY A 14 -4.40 -0.59 -10.88
N ILE A 15 -4.50 -1.91 -10.76
CA ILE A 15 -4.14 -2.81 -11.85
C ILE A 15 -5.21 -2.61 -12.93
N ALA A 16 -4.97 -1.70 -13.86
CA ALA A 16 -5.79 -1.56 -15.05
C ALA A 16 -5.42 -2.67 -16.02
N LEU A 17 -6.29 -3.66 -16.16
CA LEU A 17 -6.29 -4.58 -17.30
C LEU A 17 -6.80 -3.78 -18.52
N LEU A 18 -5.88 -3.27 -19.33
CA LEU A 18 -6.20 -2.63 -20.60
C LEU A 18 -6.49 -3.69 -21.65
N GLY A 19 -7.72 -3.70 -22.15
CA GLY A 19 -8.10 -4.41 -23.36
C GLY A 19 -7.42 -3.81 -24.59
N CYS A 20 -6.87 -4.65 -25.46
CA CYS A 20 -6.31 -4.27 -26.74
C CYS A 20 -7.39 -3.78 -27.69
N ASP A 21 -7.31 -2.53 -28.13
CA ASP A 21 -8.02 -2.05 -29.33
C ASP A 21 -7.19 -2.33 -30.58
N SER A 22 -7.82 -3.05 -31.51
CA SER A 22 -7.30 -3.39 -32.81
C SER A 22 -7.71 -2.37 -33.88
N ALA A 23 -6.75 -1.73 -34.53
CA ALA A 23 -6.97 -1.16 -35.85
C ALA A 23 -5.69 -1.16 -36.70
N GLY A 24 -5.70 -2.00 -37.72
CA GLY A 24 -5.04 -1.76 -39.01
C GLY A 24 -3.73 -2.45 -39.26
N ALA A 25 -3.74 -3.57 -40.00
CA ALA A 25 -3.13 -3.73 -41.33
C ALA A 25 -3.12 -5.18 -41.80
N GLU A 26 -3.48 -5.35 -43.06
CA GLU A 26 -3.57 -6.63 -43.76
C GLU A 26 -2.22 -7.33 -44.01
N ALA A 27 -2.33 -8.68 -44.08
CA ALA A 27 -1.50 -9.63 -44.80
C ALA A 27 -0.17 -10.10 -44.19
N ARG A 28 -0.19 -11.30 -43.62
CA ARG A 28 0.48 -12.49 -44.13
C ARG A 28 0.07 -13.76 -43.38
N ALA A 29 -0.14 -14.80 -44.20
CA ALA A 29 -0.69 -16.08 -43.80
C ALA A 29 0.30 -17.00 -43.06
N GLN A 30 -0.29 -17.84 -42.17
CA GLN A 30 0.11 -19.19 -41.74
C GLN A 30 1.39 -19.32 -40.93
N GLU A 31 1.16 -19.53 -39.61
CA GLU A 31 1.57 -20.76 -38.94
C GLU A 31 0.77 -20.88 -37.64
N HIS A 32 0.21 -22.06 -37.40
CA HIS A 32 -0.59 -22.39 -36.22
C HIS A 32 0.31 -22.43 -34.97
N GLU A 33 0.17 -21.46 -34.08
CA GLU A 33 0.47 -21.65 -32.66
C GLU A 33 -0.82 -21.42 -31.87
N GLU A 34 -1.19 -22.41 -31.11
CA GLU A 34 -2.34 -22.39 -30.21
C GLU A 34 -2.15 -21.26 -29.18
N HIS A 35 -2.88 -20.17 -29.34
CA HIS A 35 -3.10 -19.22 -28.27
C HIS A 35 -3.89 -19.92 -27.16
N GLN A 36 -3.24 -20.26 -26.08
CA GLN A 36 -3.92 -20.53 -24.83
C GLN A 36 -4.60 -19.22 -24.41
N GLU A 37 -5.92 -19.14 -24.61
CA GLU A 37 -6.77 -18.17 -23.94
C GLU A 37 -6.47 -18.28 -22.44
N HIS A 38 -5.94 -17.20 -21.85
CA HIS A 38 -5.88 -17.06 -20.40
C HIS A 38 -7.32 -16.95 -19.88
N ALA A 39 -7.92 -18.09 -19.63
CA ALA A 39 -9.22 -18.17 -18.95
C ALA A 39 -9.08 -17.49 -17.59
N HIS A 40 -9.86 -16.45 -17.37
CA HIS A 40 -10.08 -15.91 -16.02
C HIS A 40 -10.47 -17.07 -15.12
N PRO A 41 -9.87 -17.22 -13.93
CA PRO A 41 -10.25 -18.29 -13.03
C PRO A 41 -11.71 -18.09 -12.67
N GLN A 42 -12.55 -19.03 -13.05
CA GLN A 42 -13.90 -19.11 -12.52
C GLN A 42 -13.79 -19.30 -11.00
N PRO A 43 -14.61 -18.61 -10.18
CA PRO A 43 -14.66 -18.88 -8.76
C PRO A 43 -14.86 -20.39 -8.57
N ALA A 44 -14.11 -20.97 -7.63
CA ALA A 44 -14.28 -22.37 -7.30
C ALA A 44 -15.77 -22.59 -7.02
N SER A 45 -16.40 -23.55 -7.72
CA SER A 45 -17.77 -23.95 -7.42
C SER A 45 -17.82 -24.28 -5.94
N GLY A 46 -18.92 -23.90 -5.23
CA GLY A 46 -19.04 -24.01 -3.77
C GLY A 46 -18.74 -25.37 -3.14
N ASP A 47 -18.68 -26.43 -3.96
CA ASP A 47 -18.19 -27.76 -3.60
C ASP A 47 -16.68 -27.69 -3.29
N GLY A 48 -16.32 -27.31 -2.05
CA GLY A 48 -14.93 -27.28 -1.60
C GLY A 48 -14.44 -25.98 -0.94
N VAL A 49 -15.31 -24.98 -0.73
CA VAL A 49 -14.97 -23.82 0.12
C VAL A 49 -15.09 -24.26 1.58
N PRO A 50 -14.00 -24.26 2.38
CA PRO A 50 -14.08 -24.61 3.79
C PRO A 50 -14.68 -23.45 4.60
N LEU A 51 -15.28 -23.75 5.75
CA LEU A 51 -15.44 -22.75 6.79
C LEU A 51 -14.12 -22.65 7.55
N TYR A 52 -13.51 -21.47 7.50
CA TYR A 52 -12.26 -21.18 8.20
C TYR A 52 -12.53 -20.91 9.67
N ASP A 53 -11.74 -21.49 10.56
CA ASP A 53 -11.86 -21.33 12.00
C ASP A 53 -10.98 -20.20 12.57
N ASN A 54 -10.23 -19.50 11.71
CA ASN A 54 -9.26 -18.49 12.06
C ASN A 54 -9.56 -17.09 11.47
N LEU A 55 -10.79 -16.86 11.00
CA LEU A 55 -11.24 -15.54 10.49
C LEU A 55 -12.00 -14.71 11.54
N GLY A 56 -12.00 -15.12 12.81
CA GLY A 56 -12.74 -14.44 13.88
C GLY A 56 -14.25 -14.69 13.82
N ASP A 57 -14.99 -13.94 14.64
CA ASP A 57 -16.41 -14.22 14.93
C ASP A 57 -17.36 -13.13 14.38
N HIS A 58 -16.85 -12.08 13.71
CA HIS A 58 -17.70 -11.03 13.17
C HIS A 58 -18.73 -11.59 12.18
N GLY A 59 -19.96 -11.16 12.30
CA GLY A 59 -21.06 -11.57 11.43
C GLY A 59 -22.19 -10.56 11.41
N HIS A 60 -22.96 -10.60 10.33
CA HIS A 60 -24.14 -9.76 10.14
C HIS A 60 -25.37 -10.67 9.92
N PRO A 61 -26.38 -10.63 10.82
CA PRO A 61 -27.56 -11.47 10.69
C PRO A 61 -28.30 -11.23 9.38
N ILE A 62 -28.58 -12.30 8.63
CA ILE A 62 -29.34 -12.24 7.38
C ILE A 62 -30.61 -13.08 7.46
N THR A 63 -31.59 -12.75 6.60
CA THR A 63 -32.80 -13.54 6.45
C THR A 63 -32.48 -14.84 5.73
N THR A 64 -32.33 -15.93 6.50
CA THR A 64 -32.15 -17.31 6.02
C THR A 64 -32.64 -18.30 7.10
N ALA A 65 -33.11 -19.45 6.66
CA ALA A 65 -33.45 -20.57 7.58
C ALA A 65 -32.26 -21.54 7.76
N SER A 66 -31.18 -21.37 6.98
CA SER A 66 -29.99 -22.22 7.00
C SER A 66 -28.89 -21.59 7.84
N SER A 67 -28.56 -22.21 8.98
CA SER A 67 -27.41 -21.78 9.80
C SER A 67 -26.08 -21.92 9.07
N GLU A 68 -25.94 -22.85 8.12
CA GLU A 68 -24.76 -23.00 7.28
C GLU A 68 -24.66 -21.84 6.28
N ALA A 69 -25.81 -21.43 5.66
CA ALA A 69 -25.82 -20.26 4.78
C ALA A 69 -25.41 -18.97 5.53
N GLN A 70 -25.90 -18.79 6.78
CA GLN A 70 -25.46 -17.69 7.64
C GLN A 70 -23.94 -17.73 7.88
N ALA A 71 -23.39 -18.90 8.24
CA ALA A 71 -21.97 -19.05 8.52
C ALA A 71 -21.08 -18.72 7.30
N TYR A 72 -21.48 -19.18 6.11
CA TYR A 72 -20.77 -18.85 4.86
C TYR A 72 -20.95 -17.37 4.46
N PHE A 73 -22.12 -16.78 4.73
CA PHE A 73 -22.30 -15.34 4.51
C PHE A 73 -21.39 -14.50 5.42
N ASP A 74 -21.33 -14.83 6.69
CA ASP A 74 -20.46 -14.15 7.67
C ASP A 74 -18.99 -14.29 7.28
N GLN A 75 -18.57 -15.47 6.82
CA GLN A 75 -17.22 -15.66 6.27
C GLN A 75 -16.98 -14.80 5.05
N GLY A 76 -17.93 -14.74 4.12
CA GLY A 76 -17.85 -13.87 2.94
C GLY A 76 -17.70 -12.40 3.31
N LEU A 77 -18.45 -11.92 4.32
CA LEU A 77 -18.37 -10.53 4.80
C LEU A 77 -17.00 -10.22 5.44
N ARG A 78 -16.48 -11.13 6.27
CA ARG A 78 -15.12 -11.01 6.84
C ARG A 78 -14.05 -10.95 5.77
N LEU A 79 -14.12 -11.79 4.74
CA LEU A 79 -13.20 -11.81 3.61
C LEU A 79 -13.34 -10.57 2.71
N GLN A 80 -14.58 -10.04 2.56
CA GLN A 80 -14.85 -8.76 1.92
C GLN A 80 -14.12 -7.62 2.64
N TYR A 81 -14.22 -7.57 3.96
CA TYR A 81 -13.49 -6.59 4.78
C TYR A 81 -11.96 -6.80 4.78
N ALA A 82 -11.50 -8.01 4.47
CA ALA A 82 -10.08 -8.34 4.29
C ALA A 82 -9.56 -8.15 2.86
N PHE A 83 -10.35 -7.57 1.95
CA PHE A 83 -10.03 -7.40 0.52
C PHE A 83 -9.69 -8.71 -0.23
N ASN A 84 -10.02 -9.87 0.34
CA ASN A 84 -9.96 -11.15 -0.35
C ASN A 84 -11.28 -11.42 -1.07
N HIS A 85 -11.58 -10.60 -2.08
CA HIS A 85 -12.87 -10.61 -2.78
C HIS A 85 -13.14 -11.92 -3.50
N ALA A 86 -12.12 -12.59 -4.05
CA ALA A 86 -12.30 -13.86 -4.74
C ALA A 86 -12.82 -14.96 -3.77
N GLU A 87 -12.22 -15.06 -2.58
CA GLU A 87 -12.64 -16.02 -1.56
C GLU A 87 -13.97 -15.61 -0.89
N ALA A 88 -14.25 -14.28 -0.81
CA ALA A 88 -15.55 -13.77 -0.39
C ALA A 88 -16.67 -14.21 -1.34
N ILE A 89 -16.48 -14.05 -2.66
CA ILE A 89 -17.43 -14.51 -3.69
C ILE A 89 -17.65 -16.03 -3.58
N ALA A 90 -16.57 -16.80 -3.41
CA ALA A 90 -16.68 -18.26 -3.24
C ALA A 90 -17.48 -18.62 -1.97
N SER A 91 -17.29 -17.90 -0.86
CA SER A 91 -18.03 -18.08 0.39
C SER A 91 -19.52 -17.73 0.23
N TYR A 92 -19.84 -16.59 -0.42
CA TYR A 92 -21.23 -16.25 -0.72
C TYR A 92 -21.88 -17.25 -1.67
N GLY A 93 -21.13 -17.80 -2.62
CA GLY A 93 -21.57 -18.90 -3.50
C GLY A 93 -21.92 -20.16 -2.70
N ALA A 94 -21.06 -20.54 -1.75
CA ALA A 94 -21.31 -21.65 -0.84
C ALA A 94 -22.56 -21.43 0.04
N ALA A 95 -22.81 -20.19 0.47
CA ALA A 95 -24.06 -19.84 1.16
C ALA A 95 -25.29 -20.05 0.28
N LEU A 96 -25.22 -19.67 -1.01
CA LEU A 96 -26.33 -19.89 -1.98
C LEU A 96 -26.62 -21.35 -2.26
N GLU A 97 -25.64 -22.24 -2.20
CA GLU A 97 -25.87 -23.68 -2.31
C GLU A 97 -26.71 -24.23 -1.15
N ARG A 98 -26.59 -23.62 0.05
CA ARG A 98 -27.34 -24.01 1.26
C ARG A 98 -28.68 -23.32 1.36
N ASP A 99 -28.81 -22.14 0.76
CA ASP A 99 -30.07 -21.38 0.67
C ASP A 99 -30.14 -20.65 -0.68
N PRO A 100 -30.70 -21.28 -1.72
CA PRO A 100 -30.82 -20.69 -3.05
C PRO A 100 -31.69 -19.42 -3.12
N ASP A 101 -32.51 -19.15 -2.11
CA ASP A 101 -33.34 -17.95 -2.05
C ASP A 101 -32.72 -16.80 -1.25
N CYS A 102 -31.52 -16.99 -0.67
CA CYS A 102 -30.81 -16.00 0.08
C CYS A 102 -30.53 -14.73 -0.75
N ALA A 103 -31.25 -13.66 -0.47
CA ALA A 103 -31.06 -12.36 -1.14
C ALA A 103 -29.71 -11.71 -0.78
N MET A 104 -29.32 -11.75 0.50
CA MET A 104 -28.09 -11.14 0.96
C MET A 104 -26.84 -11.88 0.47
N CYS A 105 -26.91 -13.19 0.23
CA CYS A 105 -25.79 -13.92 -0.36
C CYS A 105 -25.50 -13.45 -1.81
N ARG A 106 -26.54 -13.13 -2.58
CA ARG A 106 -26.41 -12.51 -3.91
C ARG A 106 -25.91 -11.07 -3.84
N TRP A 107 -26.41 -10.31 -2.85
CA TRP A 107 -25.91 -8.96 -2.56
C TRP A 107 -24.42 -9.00 -2.25
N GLY A 108 -23.94 -9.97 -1.45
CA GLY A 108 -22.53 -10.15 -1.13
C GLY A 108 -21.67 -10.42 -2.38
N ILE A 109 -22.14 -11.27 -3.30
CA ILE A 109 -21.47 -11.50 -4.60
C ILE A 109 -21.40 -10.18 -5.40
N ALA A 110 -22.49 -9.41 -5.46
CA ALA A 110 -22.50 -8.14 -6.16
C ALA A 110 -21.55 -7.12 -5.52
N LEU A 111 -21.49 -7.06 -4.19
CA LEU A 111 -20.60 -6.17 -3.45
C LEU A 111 -19.12 -6.51 -3.74
N ALA A 112 -18.76 -7.79 -3.67
CA ALA A 112 -17.39 -8.27 -3.82
C ALA A 112 -16.86 -8.16 -5.27
N ASN A 113 -17.73 -8.11 -6.27
CA ASN A 113 -17.36 -7.82 -7.65
C ASN A 113 -17.20 -6.32 -7.93
N GLY A 114 -17.55 -5.44 -6.99
CA GLY A 114 -17.43 -3.99 -7.16
C GLY A 114 -16.00 -3.47 -6.99
N PRO A 115 -15.76 -2.21 -7.37
CA PRO A 115 -14.48 -1.56 -7.13
C PRO A 115 -14.27 -1.32 -5.64
N ASN A 116 -12.99 -1.27 -5.21
CA ASN A 116 -12.57 -0.86 -3.89
C ASN A 116 -11.48 0.23 -3.96
N ILE A 117 -10.98 0.66 -2.82
CA ILE A 117 -9.96 1.72 -2.76
C ILE A 117 -8.62 1.32 -3.41
N ASN A 118 -8.36 0.02 -3.61
CA ASN A 118 -7.13 -0.50 -4.19
C ASN A 118 -7.28 -0.97 -5.64
N GLY A 119 -8.50 -1.03 -6.17
CA GLY A 119 -8.70 -1.58 -7.51
C GLY A 119 -9.97 -1.11 -8.20
N ALA A 120 -9.84 -0.80 -9.48
CA ALA A 120 -10.96 -0.60 -10.36
C ALA A 120 -11.69 -1.94 -10.64
N MET A 121 -12.96 -1.84 -10.98
CA MET A 121 -13.76 -2.99 -11.40
C MET A 121 -13.55 -3.25 -12.90
N ASP A 122 -13.25 -4.49 -13.27
CA ASP A 122 -13.24 -4.86 -14.68
C ASP A 122 -14.66 -5.05 -15.25
N PRO A 123 -14.84 -4.97 -16.59
CA PRO A 123 -16.17 -5.06 -17.21
C PRO A 123 -16.89 -6.39 -16.96
N GLU A 124 -16.16 -7.51 -16.83
CA GLU A 124 -16.77 -8.82 -16.54
C GLU A 124 -17.30 -8.88 -15.10
N ALA A 125 -16.51 -8.42 -14.12
CA ALA A 125 -16.96 -8.27 -12.73
C ALA A 125 -18.21 -7.37 -12.65
N GLY A 126 -18.26 -6.29 -13.46
CA GLY A 126 -19.44 -5.42 -13.56
C GLY A 126 -20.68 -6.12 -14.05
N ARG A 127 -20.57 -7.02 -15.05
CA ARG A 127 -21.70 -7.83 -15.50
C ARG A 127 -22.18 -8.81 -14.43
N GLN A 128 -21.25 -9.51 -13.79
CA GLN A 128 -21.58 -10.45 -12.70
C GLN A 128 -22.23 -9.74 -11.52
N ALA A 129 -21.72 -8.57 -11.14
CA ALA A 129 -22.31 -7.75 -10.08
C ALA A 129 -23.75 -7.31 -10.42
N PHE A 130 -23.97 -6.85 -11.66
CA PHE A 130 -25.30 -6.44 -12.12
C PHE A 130 -26.31 -7.61 -12.13
N GLU A 131 -25.91 -8.79 -12.56
CA GLU A 131 -26.77 -9.99 -12.53
C GLU A 131 -27.09 -10.39 -11.09
N ALA A 132 -26.07 -10.45 -10.22
CA ALA A 132 -26.23 -10.84 -8.83
C ALA A 132 -27.15 -9.87 -8.06
N ILE A 133 -27.00 -8.53 -8.24
CA ILE A 133 -27.85 -7.56 -7.52
C ILE A 133 -29.30 -7.58 -8.03
N ARG A 134 -29.51 -7.81 -9.32
CA ARG A 134 -30.88 -7.98 -9.85
C ARG A 134 -31.57 -9.22 -9.28
N GLU A 135 -30.84 -10.31 -9.13
CA GLU A 135 -31.35 -11.52 -8.51
C GLU A 135 -31.61 -11.33 -7.01
N ALA A 136 -30.76 -10.59 -6.29
CA ALA A 136 -30.99 -10.20 -4.90
C ALA A 136 -32.29 -9.38 -4.78
N ARG A 137 -32.44 -8.37 -5.66
CA ARG A 137 -33.62 -7.49 -5.69
C ARG A 137 -34.93 -8.26 -5.90
N ALA A 138 -34.92 -9.31 -6.72
CA ALA A 138 -36.07 -10.14 -7.01
C ALA A 138 -36.48 -11.03 -5.82
N ARG A 139 -35.66 -11.15 -4.77
CA ARG A 139 -35.85 -12.03 -3.60
C ARG A 139 -35.97 -11.29 -2.27
N THR A 140 -36.36 -10.02 -2.30
CA THR A 140 -36.49 -9.20 -1.08
C THR A 140 -37.76 -9.44 -0.28
N GLU A 141 -38.68 -10.28 -0.74
CA GLU A 141 -39.89 -10.61 0.02
C GLU A 141 -39.51 -11.38 1.31
N GLY A 142 -39.97 -10.88 2.45
CA GLY A 142 -39.64 -11.46 3.76
C GLY A 142 -38.31 -11.04 4.39
N THR A 143 -37.45 -10.33 3.66
CA THR A 143 -36.20 -9.83 4.22
C THR A 143 -36.43 -8.68 5.20
N SER A 144 -35.46 -8.41 6.08
CA SER A 144 -35.52 -7.29 7.03
C SER A 144 -35.50 -5.94 6.31
N GLU A 145 -35.77 -4.86 7.03
CA GLU A 145 -35.73 -3.52 6.46
C GLU A 145 -34.32 -3.07 6.08
N VAL A 146 -33.29 -3.44 6.87
CA VAL A 146 -31.89 -3.10 6.58
C VAL A 146 -31.40 -3.87 5.36
N GLU A 147 -31.72 -5.16 5.24
CA GLU A 147 -31.35 -5.96 4.06
C GLU A 147 -31.93 -5.37 2.77
N ARG A 148 -33.21 -4.98 2.78
CA ARG A 148 -33.83 -4.32 1.62
C ARG A 148 -33.14 -3.01 1.26
N ALA A 149 -32.82 -2.20 2.27
CA ALA A 149 -32.18 -0.93 2.06
C ALA A 149 -30.75 -1.10 1.48
N LEU A 150 -29.98 -2.06 1.98
CA LEU A 150 -28.64 -2.40 1.46
C LEU A 150 -28.70 -2.89 0.01
N ILE A 151 -29.68 -3.75 -0.33
CA ILE A 151 -29.88 -4.25 -1.69
C ILE A 151 -30.28 -3.10 -2.63
N GLU A 152 -31.21 -2.25 -2.22
CA GLU A 152 -31.67 -1.10 -3.01
C GLU A 152 -30.57 -0.04 -3.22
N ALA A 153 -29.70 0.13 -2.23
CA ALA A 153 -28.54 1.01 -2.36
C ALA A 153 -27.52 0.44 -3.36
N LEU A 154 -27.14 -0.83 -3.22
CA LEU A 154 -26.14 -1.46 -4.07
C LEU A 154 -26.63 -1.58 -5.53
N GLU A 155 -27.93 -1.73 -5.78
CA GLU A 155 -28.52 -1.69 -7.13
C GLU A 155 -28.15 -0.41 -7.89
N LYS A 156 -27.93 0.73 -7.20
CA LYS A 156 -27.54 2.01 -7.82
C LYS A 156 -26.12 1.99 -8.38
N ARG A 157 -25.28 1.06 -7.94
CA ARG A 157 -23.87 0.95 -8.32
C ARG A 157 -23.68 0.31 -9.69
N TYR A 158 -24.64 -0.46 -10.16
CA TYR A 158 -24.52 -1.29 -11.37
C TYR A 158 -25.59 -0.99 -12.39
N GLY A 159 -25.27 -1.20 -13.66
CA GLY A 159 -26.16 -1.02 -14.81
C GLY A 159 -25.97 -2.12 -15.86
N PRO A 160 -26.87 -2.20 -16.85
CA PRO A 160 -26.77 -3.22 -17.92
C PRO A 160 -25.61 -2.95 -18.88
N ASP A 161 -25.06 -1.74 -18.89
CA ASP A 161 -23.92 -1.35 -19.69
C ASP A 161 -22.65 -1.40 -18.84
N PRO A 162 -21.72 -2.35 -19.10
CA PRO A 162 -20.48 -2.46 -18.31
C PRO A 162 -19.53 -1.27 -18.54
N GLU A 163 -19.69 -0.51 -19.65
CA GLU A 163 -18.92 0.70 -19.96
C GLU A 163 -19.58 1.99 -19.46
N ALA A 164 -20.65 1.90 -18.65
CA ALA A 164 -21.34 3.06 -18.09
C ALA A 164 -20.39 3.90 -17.22
N ASP A 165 -20.70 5.21 -17.11
CA ASP A 165 -19.95 6.14 -16.26
C ASP A 165 -19.87 5.65 -14.81
N ARG A 166 -18.70 5.10 -14.45
CA ARG A 166 -18.43 4.54 -13.14
C ARG A 166 -18.56 5.58 -12.03
N ILE A 167 -18.11 6.82 -12.28
CA ILE A 167 -18.18 7.91 -11.30
C ILE A 167 -19.64 8.26 -10.96
N ALA A 168 -20.51 8.28 -11.97
CA ALA A 168 -21.94 8.54 -11.75
C ALA A 168 -22.61 7.43 -10.94
N LEU A 169 -22.29 6.17 -11.24
CA LEU A 169 -22.85 4.99 -10.55
C LEU A 169 -22.35 4.89 -9.11
N ASP A 170 -21.04 5.05 -8.87
CA ASP A 170 -20.47 5.04 -7.52
C ASP A 170 -21.00 6.22 -6.67
N SER A 171 -21.18 7.40 -7.29
CA SER A 171 -21.80 8.54 -6.62
C SER A 171 -23.26 8.29 -6.27
N ALA A 172 -24.01 7.57 -7.11
CA ALA A 172 -25.39 7.19 -6.81
C ALA A 172 -25.47 6.17 -5.68
N TYR A 173 -24.55 5.21 -5.66
CA TYR A 173 -24.42 4.23 -4.57
C TYR A 173 -24.05 4.90 -3.25
N ALA A 174 -23.03 5.77 -3.23
CA ALA A 174 -22.61 6.45 -2.01
C ALA A 174 -23.74 7.33 -1.41
N ARG A 175 -24.53 8.01 -2.25
CA ARG A 175 -25.73 8.75 -1.77
C ARG A 175 -26.77 7.80 -1.16
N ALA A 176 -27.05 6.69 -1.83
CA ALA A 176 -28.01 5.72 -1.33
C ALA A 176 -27.54 5.06 -0.02
N MET A 177 -26.23 4.77 0.11
CA MET A 177 -25.64 4.29 1.36
C MET A 177 -25.71 5.34 2.48
N GLY A 178 -25.60 6.63 2.16
CA GLY A 178 -25.85 7.71 3.12
C GLY A 178 -27.27 7.66 3.68
N GLU A 179 -28.28 7.45 2.84
CA GLU A 179 -29.68 7.27 3.27
C GLU A 179 -29.86 6.00 4.14
N VAL A 180 -29.12 4.92 3.83
CA VAL A 180 -29.09 3.70 4.67
C VAL A 180 -28.50 4.00 6.04
N ALA A 181 -27.33 4.67 6.10
CA ALA A 181 -26.66 5.03 7.36
C ALA A 181 -27.52 5.96 8.23
N GLU A 182 -28.22 6.91 7.62
CA GLU A 182 -29.16 7.80 8.34
C GLU A 182 -30.37 7.03 8.90
N ARG A 183 -30.85 6.03 8.18
CA ARG A 183 -32.00 5.22 8.59
C ARG A 183 -31.64 4.15 9.63
N PHE A 184 -30.42 3.65 9.60
CA PHE A 184 -29.92 2.60 10.50
C PHE A 184 -28.63 3.04 11.23
N PRO A 185 -28.69 4.12 12.05
CA PRO A 185 -27.50 4.71 12.68
C PRO A 185 -26.88 3.85 13.80
N GLU A 186 -27.52 2.75 14.15
CA GLU A 186 -27.05 1.76 15.15
C GLU A 186 -26.54 0.47 14.50
N ASP A 187 -26.46 0.40 13.17
CA ASP A 187 -25.93 -0.75 12.44
C ASP A 187 -24.47 -0.47 12.02
N PRO A 188 -23.46 -1.12 12.65
CA PRO A 188 -22.06 -0.81 12.40
C PRO A 188 -21.63 -1.20 10.99
N ASP A 189 -22.23 -2.23 10.38
CA ASP A 189 -21.87 -2.63 9.01
C ASP A 189 -22.47 -1.67 7.97
N ALA A 190 -23.68 -1.17 8.19
CA ALA A 190 -24.26 -0.14 7.34
C ALA A 190 -23.42 1.15 7.34
N LEU A 191 -22.93 1.57 8.51
CA LEU A 191 -22.03 2.71 8.65
C LEU A 191 -20.66 2.45 7.98
N THR A 192 -20.09 1.27 8.17
CA THR A 192 -18.82 0.85 7.57
C THR A 192 -18.92 0.83 6.04
N LEU A 193 -19.99 0.24 5.48
CA LEU A 193 -20.22 0.18 4.05
C LEU A 193 -20.52 1.56 3.43
N TYR A 194 -21.19 2.45 4.18
CA TYR A 194 -21.34 3.85 3.78
C TYR A 194 -19.97 4.52 3.66
N ALA A 195 -19.14 4.42 4.69
CA ALA A 195 -17.78 4.98 4.65
C ALA A 195 -16.96 4.42 3.47
N ALA A 196 -16.96 3.10 3.28
CA ALA A 196 -16.30 2.44 2.15
C ALA A 196 -16.79 2.96 0.79
N SER A 197 -18.12 3.19 0.64
CA SER A 197 -18.70 3.75 -0.58
C SER A 197 -18.22 5.18 -0.86
N MET A 198 -18.06 5.99 0.19
CA MET A 198 -17.52 7.35 0.10
C MET A 198 -16.02 7.36 -0.19
N MET A 199 -15.25 6.42 0.40
CA MET A 199 -13.81 6.26 0.14
C MET A 199 -13.54 5.91 -1.32
N ASN A 200 -14.42 5.11 -1.95
CA ASN A 200 -14.31 4.73 -3.35
C ASN A 200 -14.56 5.89 -4.34
N LEU A 201 -15.15 7.01 -3.91
CA LEU A 201 -15.30 8.20 -4.76
C LEU A 201 -13.98 8.93 -4.99
N ARG A 202 -13.04 8.80 -4.05
CA ARG A 202 -11.73 9.43 -4.06
C ARG A 202 -10.68 8.49 -3.43
N PRO A 203 -10.37 7.35 -4.04
CA PRO A 203 -9.43 6.41 -3.46
C PRO A 203 -8.10 7.08 -3.13
N TRP A 204 -7.63 6.93 -1.90
CA TRP A 204 -6.37 7.48 -1.36
C TRP A 204 -6.27 9.01 -1.31
N ASP A 205 -7.21 9.76 -1.89
CA ASP A 205 -7.24 11.22 -1.90
C ASP A 205 -8.15 11.78 -0.78
N TYR A 206 -7.88 11.38 0.47
CA TYR A 206 -8.68 11.82 1.63
C TYR A 206 -8.14 13.10 2.25
N TRP A 207 -6.87 13.41 2.04
CA TRP A 207 -6.18 14.54 2.66
C TRP A 207 -5.38 15.33 1.63
N SER A 208 -5.34 16.66 1.79
CA SER A 208 -4.54 17.57 0.98
C SER A 208 -3.66 18.45 1.85
N GLY A 209 -2.60 19.03 1.27
CA GLY A 209 -1.62 19.85 1.97
C GLY A 209 -0.34 19.10 2.31
N ASP A 210 0.63 19.83 2.83
CA ASP A 210 1.96 19.32 3.17
C ASP A 210 1.92 18.44 4.43
N TYR A 211 2.96 17.65 4.62
CA TYR A 211 3.12 16.86 5.83
C TYR A 211 3.09 17.76 7.09
N GLY A 212 2.22 17.39 8.05
CA GLY A 212 2.03 18.16 9.30
C GLY A 212 0.98 19.28 9.24
N ASP A 213 0.48 19.64 8.03
CA ASP A 213 -0.60 20.63 7.83
C ASP A 213 -1.65 20.10 6.83
N ARG A 214 -2.02 18.82 6.96
CA ARG A 214 -3.00 18.19 6.07
C ARG A 214 -4.42 18.56 6.46
N SER A 215 -5.20 18.95 5.47
CA SER A 215 -6.62 19.26 5.60
C SER A 215 -7.47 18.18 4.94
N PRO A 216 -8.65 17.85 5.51
CA PRO A 216 -9.53 16.84 4.95
C PRO A 216 -10.12 17.29 3.61
N ASN A 217 -10.07 16.44 2.61
CA ASN A 217 -10.75 16.63 1.34
C ASN A 217 -12.28 16.47 1.49
N PRO A 218 -13.09 16.97 0.54
CA PRO A 218 -14.55 16.80 0.56
C PRO A 218 -14.95 15.33 0.70
N GLY A 219 -15.78 15.02 1.69
CA GLY A 219 -16.23 13.67 2.02
C GLY A 219 -15.47 13.03 3.18
N THR A 220 -14.20 13.38 3.43
CA THR A 220 -13.40 12.79 4.51
C THR A 220 -14.03 12.96 5.90
N PRO A 221 -14.59 14.13 6.29
CA PRO A 221 -15.25 14.24 7.59
C PRO A 221 -16.43 13.27 7.77
N GLN A 222 -17.19 13.01 6.70
CA GLN A 222 -18.30 12.05 6.73
C GLN A 222 -17.80 10.60 6.84
N ILE A 223 -16.72 10.24 6.12
CA ILE A 223 -16.07 8.95 6.24
C ILE A 223 -15.64 8.70 7.69
N LEU A 224 -14.92 9.65 8.28
CA LEU A 224 -14.43 9.54 9.66
C LEU A 224 -15.58 9.42 10.66
N ALA A 225 -16.61 10.26 10.55
CA ALA A 225 -17.75 10.22 11.47
C ALA A 225 -18.50 8.86 11.41
N ALA A 226 -18.66 8.29 10.21
CA ALA A 226 -19.31 6.99 10.05
C ALA A 226 -18.47 5.85 10.63
N LEU A 227 -17.16 5.82 10.37
CA LEU A 227 -16.26 4.79 10.89
C LEU A 227 -16.09 4.88 12.41
N GLU A 228 -15.93 6.09 12.96
CA GLU A 228 -15.86 6.30 14.40
C GLU A 228 -17.13 5.86 15.11
N ARG A 229 -18.30 6.14 14.51
CA ARG A 229 -19.57 5.66 15.07
C ARG A 229 -19.67 4.13 14.96
N ALA A 230 -19.26 3.52 13.86
CA ALA A 230 -19.24 2.07 13.73
C ALA A 230 -18.34 1.41 14.79
N ILE A 231 -17.14 1.96 15.04
CA ILE A 231 -16.19 1.49 16.06
C ILE A 231 -16.74 1.69 17.48
N GLU A 232 -17.46 2.78 17.75
CA GLU A 232 -18.14 2.98 19.05
C GLU A 232 -19.20 1.91 19.30
N LEU A 233 -19.96 1.51 18.27
CA LEU A 233 -21.02 0.49 18.37
C LEU A 233 -20.46 -0.91 18.48
N ASP A 234 -19.46 -1.20 17.68
CA ASP A 234 -18.77 -2.50 17.63
C ASP A 234 -17.25 -2.29 17.49
N PRO A 235 -16.52 -2.22 18.62
CA PRO A 235 -15.05 -2.04 18.58
C PRO A 235 -14.29 -3.21 17.95
N GLU A 236 -14.94 -4.36 17.76
CA GLU A 236 -14.36 -5.57 17.15
C GLU A 236 -14.77 -5.73 15.68
N ASN A 237 -15.48 -4.76 15.08
CA ASN A 237 -15.79 -4.76 13.66
C ASN A 237 -14.48 -4.62 12.83
N PRO A 238 -14.05 -5.69 12.12
CA PRO A 238 -12.79 -5.65 11.41
C PRO A 238 -12.83 -4.70 10.20
N GLY A 239 -13.97 -4.55 9.55
CA GLY A 239 -14.15 -3.64 8.43
C GLY A 239 -14.04 -2.18 8.85
N ALA A 240 -14.70 -1.80 9.96
CA ALA A 240 -14.64 -0.45 10.47
C ALA A 240 -13.20 -0.04 10.84
N CYS A 241 -12.49 -0.90 11.59
CA CYS A 241 -11.08 -0.66 11.95
C CYS A 241 -10.15 -0.63 10.71
N HIS A 242 -10.35 -1.52 9.76
CA HIS A 242 -9.55 -1.58 8.53
C HIS A 242 -9.69 -0.27 7.71
N TYR A 243 -10.93 0.11 7.37
CA TYR A 243 -11.16 1.35 6.62
C TYR A 243 -10.76 2.61 7.42
N TYR A 244 -10.88 2.58 8.75
CA TYR A 244 -10.45 3.70 9.58
C TYR A 244 -8.94 3.90 9.54
N ILE A 245 -8.14 2.82 9.57
CA ILE A 245 -6.70 2.89 9.38
C ILE A 245 -6.40 3.62 8.06
N HIS A 246 -6.94 3.16 6.95
CA HIS A 246 -6.71 3.79 5.65
C HIS A 246 -7.20 5.25 5.57
N ALA A 247 -8.28 5.58 6.28
CA ALA A 247 -8.81 6.93 6.26
C ALA A 247 -7.93 7.94 7.02
N VAL A 248 -7.18 7.50 8.06
CA VAL A 248 -6.41 8.42 8.93
C VAL A 248 -4.89 8.28 8.80
N GLU A 249 -4.36 7.19 8.27
CA GLU A 249 -2.93 6.88 8.29
C GLU A 249 -2.03 7.98 7.71
N ALA A 250 -2.51 8.67 6.67
CA ALA A 250 -1.76 9.73 6.01
C ALA A 250 -1.62 11.00 6.86
N ALA A 251 -2.60 11.33 7.69
CA ALA A 251 -2.67 12.62 8.41
C ALA A 251 -2.70 12.49 9.94
N HIS A 252 -3.39 11.48 10.46
CA HIS A 252 -3.68 11.30 11.89
C HIS A 252 -3.53 9.85 12.33
N PRO A 253 -2.37 9.19 12.08
CA PRO A 253 -2.18 7.76 12.39
C PRO A 253 -2.40 7.43 13.88
N GLU A 254 -2.13 8.36 14.77
CA GLU A 254 -2.32 8.21 16.21
C GLU A 254 -3.77 7.89 16.61
N ARG A 255 -4.75 8.29 15.80
CA ARG A 255 -6.17 8.02 16.06
C ARG A 255 -6.54 6.55 15.87
N ALA A 256 -5.79 5.82 15.03
CA ALA A 256 -6.09 4.43 14.71
C ALA A 256 -5.24 3.41 15.48
N VAL A 257 -4.43 3.83 16.47
CA VAL A 257 -3.58 2.92 17.24
C VAL A 257 -4.40 1.83 17.93
N GLU A 258 -5.54 2.17 18.54
CA GLU A 258 -6.41 1.19 19.16
C GLU A 258 -7.03 0.20 18.18
N CYS A 259 -7.41 0.65 16.97
CA CYS A 259 -7.87 -0.23 15.89
C CYS A 259 -6.75 -1.15 15.42
N ALA A 260 -5.55 -0.63 15.23
CA ALA A 260 -4.38 -1.42 14.85
C ALA A 260 -4.07 -2.53 15.89
N ASP A 261 -4.06 -2.18 17.17
CA ASP A 261 -3.80 -3.16 18.25
C ASP A 261 -4.87 -4.26 18.30
N ARG A 262 -6.14 -3.96 18.00
CA ARG A 262 -7.22 -4.96 17.94
C ARG A 262 -7.13 -5.84 16.70
N LEU A 263 -6.95 -5.24 15.51
CA LEU A 263 -6.90 -5.97 14.23
C LEU A 263 -5.85 -7.06 14.21
N ALA A 264 -4.72 -6.86 14.89
CA ALA A 264 -3.65 -7.84 14.97
C ALA A 264 -4.12 -9.25 15.40
N THR A 265 -5.26 -9.37 16.09
CA THR A 265 -5.79 -10.62 16.64
C THR A 265 -7.20 -10.97 16.20
N LEU A 266 -7.95 -10.06 15.60
CA LEU A 266 -9.37 -10.28 15.25
C LEU A 266 -9.55 -11.33 14.16
N MET A 267 -8.69 -11.33 13.14
CA MET A 267 -8.78 -12.24 12.00
C MET A 267 -7.42 -12.85 11.66
N PRO A 268 -6.87 -13.73 12.52
CA PRO A 268 -5.49 -14.22 12.37
C PRO A 268 -5.22 -15.00 11.07
N GLY A 269 -6.26 -15.53 10.40
CA GLY A 269 -6.15 -16.21 9.11
C GLY A 269 -6.25 -15.28 7.89
N ALA A 270 -6.53 -14.00 8.09
CA ALA A 270 -6.65 -13.02 7.00
C ALA A 270 -5.37 -12.15 6.93
N GLY A 271 -4.39 -12.57 6.12
CA GLY A 271 -3.08 -11.94 6.07
C GLY A 271 -3.13 -10.42 5.87
N HIS A 272 -4.02 -9.91 5.00
CA HIS A 272 -4.17 -8.47 4.82
C HIS A 272 -4.66 -7.75 6.10
N ILE A 273 -5.60 -8.32 6.85
CA ILE A 273 -6.05 -7.73 8.13
C ILE A 273 -4.93 -7.77 9.17
N VAL A 274 -4.17 -8.86 9.24
CA VAL A 274 -3.03 -9.01 10.16
C VAL A 274 -1.90 -8.02 9.83
N HIS A 275 -1.73 -7.66 8.56
CA HIS A 275 -0.79 -6.67 8.07
C HIS A 275 -1.19 -5.22 8.41
N MET A 276 -2.48 -4.89 8.40
CA MET A 276 -3.01 -3.53 8.55
C MET A 276 -2.48 -2.74 9.76
N PRO A 277 -2.24 -3.34 10.94
CA PRO A 277 -1.54 -2.66 12.04
C PRO A 277 -0.20 -2.05 11.62
N GLY A 278 0.50 -2.67 10.67
CA GLY A 278 1.78 -2.19 10.14
C GLY A 278 1.70 -0.77 9.59
N HIS A 279 0.60 -0.40 8.92
CA HIS A 279 0.35 0.94 8.39
C HIS A 279 0.41 2.01 9.49
N ILE A 280 -0.19 1.73 10.63
CA ILE A 280 -0.18 2.64 11.78
C ILE A 280 1.15 2.57 12.53
N TYR A 281 1.68 1.37 12.75
CA TYR A 281 2.89 1.20 13.55
C TYR A 281 4.12 1.90 12.95
N ILE A 282 4.31 1.88 11.63
CA ILE A 282 5.41 2.62 10.99
C ILE A 282 5.24 4.14 11.12
N ARG A 283 3.98 4.64 11.20
CA ARG A 283 3.67 6.07 11.32
C ARG A 283 3.83 6.59 12.76
N VAL A 284 3.70 5.73 13.76
CA VAL A 284 3.83 6.09 15.18
C VAL A 284 5.14 5.62 15.81
N GLY A 285 6.09 5.11 14.99
CA GLY A 285 7.43 4.72 15.44
C GLY A 285 7.51 3.34 16.10
N ARG A 286 6.49 2.49 15.95
CA ARG A 286 6.44 1.11 16.49
C ARG A 286 6.95 0.11 15.44
N TYR A 287 8.17 0.32 14.92
CA TYR A 287 8.71 -0.47 13.79
C TYR A 287 8.83 -1.97 14.09
N ILE A 288 9.18 -2.34 15.31
CA ILE A 288 9.26 -3.76 15.71
C ILE A 288 7.89 -4.43 15.68
N ASP A 289 6.84 -3.72 16.10
CA ASP A 289 5.47 -4.24 16.03
C ASP A 289 5.01 -4.36 14.57
N ALA A 290 5.42 -3.43 13.70
CA ALA A 290 5.18 -3.52 12.26
C ALA A 290 5.89 -4.73 11.63
N VAL A 291 7.14 -5.02 12.01
CA VAL A 291 7.85 -6.24 11.57
C VAL A 291 7.07 -7.48 11.97
N ARG A 292 6.67 -7.59 13.25
CA ARG A 292 5.94 -8.75 13.78
C ARG A 292 4.57 -8.94 13.10
N ALA A 293 3.82 -7.85 12.93
CA ALA A 293 2.52 -7.91 12.24
C ALA A 293 2.68 -8.48 10.82
N ASN A 294 3.70 -8.02 10.10
CA ASN A 294 3.96 -8.50 8.74
C ASN A 294 4.54 -9.93 8.70
N GLU A 295 5.32 -10.37 9.69
CA GLU A 295 5.73 -11.78 9.82
C GLU A 295 4.50 -12.70 9.98
N HIS A 296 3.54 -12.31 10.82
CA HIS A 296 2.29 -13.05 11.00
C HIS A 296 1.43 -13.01 9.74
N ALA A 297 1.32 -11.84 9.08
CA ALA A 297 0.57 -11.69 7.84
C ALA A 297 1.10 -12.60 6.72
N VAL A 298 2.42 -12.61 6.52
CA VAL A 298 3.09 -13.50 5.56
C VAL A 298 2.79 -14.97 5.86
N HIS A 299 2.87 -15.38 7.13
CA HIS A 299 2.58 -16.77 7.51
C HIS A 299 1.13 -17.15 7.23
N SER A 300 0.18 -16.25 7.49
CA SER A 300 -1.25 -16.45 7.20
C SER A 300 -1.48 -16.56 5.70
N ASP A 301 -0.85 -15.68 4.89
CA ASP A 301 -0.94 -15.71 3.44
C ASP A 301 -0.32 -16.97 2.83
N GLU A 302 0.84 -17.41 3.33
CA GLU A 302 1.50 -18.64 2.87
C GLU A 302 0.62 -19.87 3.13
N SER A 303 -0.02 -19.94 4.29
CA SER A 303 -0.97 -21.00 4.62
C SER A 303 -2.17 -20.98 3.66
N TYR A 304 -2.78 -19.81 3.45
CA TYR A 304 -3.89 -19.63 2.51
C TYR A 304 -3.49 -19.98 1.07
N ILE A 305 -2.33 -19.51 0.59
CA ILE A 305 -1.83 -19.78 -0.76
C ILE A 305 -1.56 -21.28 -0.94
N GLN A 306 -0.98 -21.94 0.06
CA GLN A 306 -0.73 -23.38 0.01
C GLN A 306 -2.02 -24.19 -0.06
N ASP A 307 -3.04 -23.82 0.71
CA ASP A 307 -4.29 -24.57 0.82
C ASP A 307 -5.23 -24.33 -0.36
N ARG A 308 -5.26 -23.11 -0.90
CA ARG A 308 -6.23 -22.69 -1.90
C ARG A 308 -5.66 -22.47 -3.30
N ASN A 309 -4.33 -22.32 -3.42
CA ASN A 309 -3.67 -21.95 -4.68
C ASN A 309 -4.40 -20.80 -5.42
N PRO A 310 -4.65 -19.66 -4.73
CA PRO A 310 -5.44 -18.56 -5.28
C PRO A 310 -4.71 -17.92 -6.47
N MET A 311 -5.49 -17.40 -7.41
CA MET A 311 -5.00 -16.60 -8.52
C MET A 311 -5.46 -15.15 -8.38
N GLY A 312 -4.85 -14.23 -9.15
CA GLY A 312 -5.28 -12.84 -9.23
C GLY A 312 -4.58 -11.91 -8.24
N VAL A 313 -5.27 -10.82 -7.88
CA VAL A 313 -4.68 -9.67 -7.17
C VAL A 313 -4.14 -10.02 -5.78
N TYR A 314 -4.84 -10.89 -5.03
CA TYR A 314 -4.44 -11.17 -3.65
C TYR A 314 -3.02 -11.75 -3.54
N PRO A 315 -2.67 -12.87 -4.21
CA PRO A 315 -1.31 -13.41 -4.16
C PRO A 315 -0.28 -12.56 -4.94
N ALA A 316 -0.73 -11.77 -5.91
CA ALA A 316 0.18 -10.98 -6.75
C ALA A 316 0.53 -9.60 -6.18
N ALA A 317 -0.32 -9.03 -5.34
CA ALA A 317 -0.15 -7.70 -4.77
C ALA A 317 -0.08 -7.70 -3.24
N TYR A 318 -1.11 -8.18 -2.52
CA TYR A 318 -1.15 -8.08 -1.06
C TYR A 318 -0.06 -8.89 -0.35
N TYR A 319 0.17 -10.11 -0.78
CA TYR A 319 1.21 -10.95 -0.20
C TYR A 319 2.65 -10.39 -0.39
N PRO A 320 3.09 -9.95 -1.57
CA PRO A 320 4.37 -9.25 -1.72
C PRO A 320 4.44 -7.93 -0.94
N HIS A 321 3.33 -7.22 -0.80
CA HIS A 321 3.25 -5.96 -0.06
C HIS A 321 3.57 -6.14 1.44
N ASN A 322 3.17 -7.25 2.06
CA ASN A 322 3.53 -7.58 3.44
C ASN A 322 5.05 -7.71 3.62
N TYR A 323 5.75 -8.33 2.67
CA TYR A 323 7.22 -8.36 2.68
C TYR A 323 7.86 -6.99 2.48
N HIS A 324 7.25 -6.15 1.63
CA HIS A 324 7.73 -4.78 1.42
C HIS A 324 7.63 -3.96 2.71
N PHE A 325 6.50 -4.03 3.41
CA PHE A 325 6.33 -3.41 4.72
C PHE A 325 7.31 -3.94 5.76
N MET A 326 7.50 -5.25 5.82
CA MET A 326 8.47 -5.89 6.71
C MET A 326 9.88 -5.36 6.46
N ALA A 327 10.30 -5.26 5.20
CA ALA A 327 11.62 -4.77 4.85
C ALA A 327 11.81 -3.29 5.22
N PHE A 328 10.80 -2.44 4.97
CA PHE A 328 10.83 -1.03 5.38
C PHE A 328 10.91 -0.88 6.91
N ALA A 329 10.02 -1.54 7.65
CA ALA A 329 9.99 -1.48 9.11
C ALA A 329 11.30 -2.00 9.73
N ALA A 330 11.82 -3.12 9.21
CA ALA A 330 13.11 -3.68 9.63
C ALA A 330 14.28 -2.73 9.33
N THR A 331 14.22 -2.01 8.20
CA THR A 331 15.20 -0.98 7.85
C THR A 331 15.20 0.16 8.87
N MET A 332 14.03 0.66 9.24
CA MET A 332 13.88 1.73 10.21
C MET A 332 14.32 1.31 11.62
N ALA A 333 14.20 0.02 11.96
CA ALA A 333 14.63 -0.58 13.22
C ALA A 333 16.10 -1.06 13.23
N GLY A 334 16.87 -0.88 12.15
CA GLY A 334 18.27 -1.31 12.06
C GLY A 334 18.49 -2.83 11.94
N MET A 335 17.44 -3.59 11.60
CA MET A 335 17.47 -5.07 11.46
C MET A 335 17.90 -5.46 10.05
N SER A 336 19.20 -5.31 9.75
CA SER A 336 19.71 -5.47 8.38
C SER A 336 19.50 -6.86 7.80
N GLY A 337 19.63 -7.90 8.62
CA GLY A 337 19.40 -9.29 8.21
C GLY A 337 17.97 -9.51 7.75
N LYS A 338 16.98 -9.06 8.55
CA LYS A 338 15.54 -9.18 8.26
C LYS A 338 15.14 -8.34 7.03
N ALA A 339 15.61 -7.10 6.95
CA ALA A 339 15.34 -6.23 5.79
C ALA A 339 15.85 -6.83 4.48
N MET A 340 17.08 -7.37 4.47
CA MET A 340 17.66 -8.03 3.30
C MET A 340 16.95 -9.33 2.95
N GLU A 341 16.53 -10.13 3.93
CA GLU A 341 15.74 -11.35 3.70
C GLU A 341 14.42 -11.00 3.00
N ALA A 342 13.64 -10.08 3.57
CA ALA A 342 12.36 -9.68 3.02
C ALA A 342 12.50 -9.08 1.61
N SER A 343 13.48 -8.21 1.38
CA SER A 343 13.73 -7.59 0.07
C SER A 343 14.09 -8.61 -1.01
N ARG A 344 14.86 -9.64 -0.69
CA ARG A 344 15.20 -10.72 -1.64
C ARG A 344 14.00 -11.61 -1.97
N ILE A 345 13.06 -11.77 -1.03
CA ILE A 345 11.83 -12.55 -1.26
C ILE A 345 10.87 -11.77 -2.16
N VAL A 346 10.73 -10.47 -1.97
CA VAL A 346 9.83 -9.62 -2.75
C VAL A 346 10.27 -9.50 -4.21
N SER A 347 11.55 -9.30 -4.44
CA SER A 347 12.10 -8.96 -5.77
C SER A 347 11.67 -9.92 -6.89
N PRO A 348 11.76 -11.26 -6.75
CA PRO A 348 11.35 -12.19 -7.80
C PRO A 348 9.83 -12.41 -7.92
N LYS A 349 9.02 -11.85 -7.01
CA LYS A 349 7.56 -12.03 -7.02
C LYS A 349 6.84 -11.07 -7.96
N VAL A 350 7.54 -10.06 -8.46
CA VAL A 350 6.98 -9.07 -9.39
C VAL A 350 7.10 -9.58 -10.83
N PRO A 351 6.00 -9.93 -11.52
CA PRO A 351 6.04 -10.32 -12.92
C PRO A 351 6.52 -9.15 -13.78
N LYS A 352 7.39 -9.43 -14.75
CA LYS A 352 7.95 -8.42 -15.65
C LYS A 352 6.85 -7.68 -16.42
N GLU A 353 5.84 -8.40 -16.87
CA GLU A 353 4.70 -7.89 -17.63
C GLU A 353 3.95 -6.82 -16.82
N VAL A 354 3.67 -7.10 -15.55
CA VAL A 354 3.04 -6.13 -14.62
C VAL A 354 3.96 -4.93 -14.37
N ALA A 355 5.26 -5.15 -14.22
CA ALA A 355 6.23 -4.09 -14.00
C ALA A 355 6.40 -3.15 -15.21
N LEU A 356 6.12 -3.63 -16.44
CA LEU A 356 6.11 -2.80 -17.64
C LEU A 356 4.89 -1.87 -17.69
N GLU A 357 3.76 -2.31 -17.19
CA GLU A 357 2.52 -1.53 -17.15
C GLU A 357 2.47 -0.57 -15.95
N VAL A 358 3.01 -1.01 -14.80
CA VAL A 358 2.93 -0.29 -13.52
C VAL A 358 4.33 0.09 -13.06
N VAL A 359 4.80 1.27 -13.50
CA VAL A 359 6.21 1.69 -13.35
C VAL A 359 6.70 1.73 -11.89
N TRP A 360 5.88 2.20 -10.96
CA TRP A 360 6.31 2.32 -9.56
C TRP A 360 6.58 0.95 -8.89
N ILE A 361 5.91 -0.13 -9.33
CA ILE A 361 6.14 -1.48 -8.78
C ILE A 361 7.56 -2.01 -9.11
N GLN A 362 8.25 -1.37 -10.07
CA GLN A 362 9.64 -1.68 -10.41
C GLN A 362 10.60 -1.47 -9.24
N ASN A 363 10.25 -0.64 -8.24
CA ASN A 363 11.02 -0.52 -7.01
C ASN A 363 11.18 -1.86 -6.29
N ALA A 364 10.15 -2.69 -6.27
CA ALA A 364 10.20 -3.99 -5.62
C ALA A 364 11.25 -4.92 -6.25
N ILE A 365 11.49 -4.82 -7.57
CA ILE A 365 12.50 -5.61 -8.29
C ILE A 365 13.91 -5.28 -7.80
N VAL A 366 14.19 -4.01 -7.49
CA VAL A 366 15.52 -3.52 -7.08
C VAL A 366 15.64 -3.33 -5.56
N PHE A 367 14.67 -3.76 -4.81
CA PHE A 367 14.66 -3.60 -3.36
C PHE A 367 15.90 -4.18 -2.67
N PRO A 368 16.50 -5.34 -3.10
CA PRO A 368 17.78 -5.79 -2.56
C PRO A 368 18.94 -4.82 -2.77
N HIS A 369 18.97 -4.11 -3.91
CA HIS A 369 19.99 -3.08 -4.16
C HIS A 369 19.84 -1.92 -3.17
N LEU A 370 18.61 -1.41 -3.00
CA LEU A 370 18.31 -0.26 -2.16
C LEU A 370 18.53 -0.56 -0.68
N THR A 371 18.09 -1.73 -0.22
CA THR A 371 18.34 -2.21 1.15
C THR A 371 19.83 -2.41 1.40
N GLY A 372 20.55 -2.95 0.42
CA GLY A 372 22.00 -3.11 0.48
C GLY A 372 22.73 -1.77 0.64
N VAL A 373 22.31 -0.74 -0.09
CA VAL A 373 22.82 0.63 0.06
C VAL A 373 22.52 1.18 1.46
N THR A 374 21.32 0.94 1.98
CA THR A 374 20.97 1.44 3.32
C THR A 374 21.92 0.92 4.40
N PHE A 375 22.32 -0.34 4.30
CA PHE A 375 23.16 -1.00 5.29
C PHE A 375 24.64 -1.09 4.92
N GLY A 376 25.10 -0.34 3.92
CA GLY A 376 26.52 -0.28 3.55
C GLY A 376 27.07 -1.61 3.00
N ARG A 377 26.23 -2.47 2.42
CA ARG A 377 26.63 -3.78 1.86
C ARG A 377 27.19 -3.62 0.43
N TRP A 378 28.23 -2.82 0.29
CA TRP A 378 28.73 -2.35 -1.01
C TRP A 378 29.08 -3.45 -1.99
N GLU A 379 29.87 -4.44 -1.55
CA GLU A 379 30.28 -5.58 -2.40
C GLU A 379 29.06 -6.39 -2.87
N GLU A 380 28.06 -6.57 -1.99
CA GLU A 380 26.84 -7.26 -2.32
C GLU A 380 26.05 -6.48 -3.39
N VAL A 381 25.85 -5.16 -3.19
CA VAL A 381 25.17 -4.27 -4.16
C VAL A 381 25.83 -4.34 -5.54
N LEU A 382 27.15 -4.29 -5.60
CA LEU A 382 27.91 -4.37 -6.86
C LEU A 382 27.76 -5.72 -7.55
N SER A 383 27.50 -6.80 -6.79
CA SER A 383 27.34 -8.17 -7.31
C SER A 383 25.92 -8.48 -7.80
N LEU A 384 24.90 -7.73 -7.38
CA LEU A 384 23.51 -7.97 -7.77
C LEU A 384 23.31 -7.81 -9.28
N PRO A 385 22.46 -8.62 -9.94
CA PRO A 385 22.18 -8.48 -11.36
C PRO A 385 21.46 -7.17 -11.67
N MET A 386 21.73 -6.60 -12.86
CA MET A 386 20.94 -5.46 -13.34
C MET A 386 19.56 -5.92 -13.77
N PRO A 387 18.52 -5.08 -13.55
CA PRO A 387 17.19 -5.32 -14.13
C PRO A 387 17.21 -5.40 -15.66
N ALA A 388 16.13 -5.93 -16.24
CA ALA A 388 15.93 -5.91 -17.68
C ALA A 388 15.87 -4.45 -18.17
N PRO A 389 16.54 -4.08 -19.27
CA PRO A 389 16.66 -2.69 -19.70
C PRO A 389 15.33 -1.97 -19.95
N GLU A 390 14.29 -2.72 -20.30
CA GLU A 390 12.93 -2.21 -20.53
C GLU A 390 12.26 -1.69 -19.24
N LEU A 391 12.75 -2.15 -18.09
CA LEU A 391 12.32 -1.68 -16.77
C LEU A 391 13.15 -0.45 -16.38
N TYR A 392 12.88 0.66 -17.03
CA TYR A 392 13.73 1.86 -16.96
C TYR A 392 13.85 2.43 -15.54
N HIS A 393 12.76 2.44 -14.76
CA HIS A 393 12.79 2.91 -13.37
C HIS A 393 13.69 2.01 -12.51
N ALA A 394 13.50 0.69 -12.57
CA ALA A 394 14.36 -0.27 -11.88
C ALA A 394 15.83 -0.14 -12.30
N THR A 395 16.07 0.11 -13.61
CA THR A 395 17.42 0.30 -14.14
C THR A 395 18.09 1.54 -13.54
N VAL A 396 17.38 2.68 -13.46
CA VAL A 396 17.90 3.89 -12.81
C VAL A 396 18.18 3.65 -11.33
N MET A 397 17.27 3.01 -10.61
CA MET A 397 17.45 2.74 -9.18
C MET A 397 18.61 1.76 -8.91
N ALA A 398 18.81 0.76 -9.77
CA ALA A 398 19.97 -0.15 -9.66
C ALA A 398 21.28 0.56 -9.99
N LEU A 399 21.30 1.45 -11.00
CA LEU A 399 22.46 2.29 -11.32
C LEU A 399 22.79 3.25 -10.17
N TYR A 400 21.77 3.88 -9.60
CA TYR A 400 21.91 4.71 -8.40
C TYR A 400 22.59 3.92 -7.27
N ALA A 401 22.07 2.75 -6.95
CA ALA A 401 22.62 1.91 -5.88
C ALA A 401 24.07 1.52 -6.14
N ARG A 402 24.40 1.13 -7.38
CA ARG A 402 25.80 0.83 -7.79
C ARG A 402 26.69 2.06 -7.75
N GLY A 403 26.19 3.23 -8.17
CA GLY A 403 26.91 4.48 -8.10
C GLY A 403 27.29 4.88 -6.67
N VAL A 404 26.33 4.73 -5.73
CA VAL A 404 26.59 4.94 -4.29
C VAL A 404 27.63 3.93 -3.77
N ALA A 405 27.51 2.66 -4.12
CA ALA A 405 28.47 1.63 -3.70
C ALA A 405 29.88 1.88 -4.28
N ALA A 406 29.97 2.31 -5.54
CA ALA A 406 31.24 2.73 -6.17
C ALA A 406 31.88 3.92 -5.44
N ALA A 407 31.09 4.98 -5.18
CA ALA A 407 31.57 6.13 -4.41
C ALA A 407 32.03 5.72 -3.00
N ALA A 408 31.31 4.82 -2.34
CA ALA A 408 31.64 4.32 -0.99
C ALA A 408 32.93 3.48 -0.97
N THR A 409 33.27 2.81 -2.06
CA THR A 409 34.49 1.98 -2.19
C THR A 409 35.65 2.73 -2.84
N GLY A 410 35.47 4.03 -3.15
CA GLY A 410 36.52 4.90 -3.75
C GLY A 410 36.69 4.71 -5.26
N ASP A 411 35.71 4.09 -5.95
CA ASP A 411 35.68 4.00 -7.41
C ASP A 411 34.97 5.21 -8.01
N GLU A 412 35.71 6.33 -8.12
CA GLU A 412 35.20 7.59 -8.68
C GLU A 412 34.76 7.41 -10.15
N ALA A 413 35.45 6.58 -10.92
CA ALA A 413 35.12 6.34 -12.32
C ALA A 413 33.78 5.59 -12.42
N GLY A 414 33.57 4.57 -11.61
CA GLY A 414 32.33 3.79 -11.57
C GLY A 414 31.14 4.63 -11.11
N SER A 415 31.30 5.54 -10.15
CA SER A 415 30.22 6.43 -9.71
C SER A 415 29.84 7.47 -10.78
N SER A 416 30.84 8.03 -11.50
CA SER A 416 30.60 8.95 -12.62
C SER A 416 29.91 8.25 -13.79
N GLU A 417 30.35 7.03 -14.17
CA GLU A 417 29.71 6.23 -15.22
C GLU A 417 28.24 5.92 -14.87
N ALA A 418 27.96 5.65 -13.60
CA ALA A 418 26.60 5.40 -13.15
C ALA A 418 25.70 6.64 -13.38
N LEU A 419 26.16 7.85 -13.05
CA LEU A 419 25.45 9.11 -13.32
C LEU A 419 25.19 9.31 -14.82
N ASP A 420 26.22 9.17 -15.65
CA ASP A 420 26.09 9.35 -17.11
C ASP A 420 25.03 8.41 -17.69
N ARG A 421 24.99 7.16 -17.18
CA ARG A 421 24.00 6.17 -17.63
C ARG A 421 22.60 6.48 -17.10
N ILE A 422 22.47 6.97 -15.86
CA ILE A 422 21.19 7.42 -15.30
C ILE A 422 20.61 8.53 -16.16
N ASP A 423 21.42 9.56 -16.45
CA ASP A 423 21.00 10.70 -17.28
C ASP A 423 20.54 10.25 -18.68
N ALA A 424 21.26 9.30 -19.29
CA ALA A 424 20.88 8.75 -20.59
C ALA A 424 19.52 8.01 -20.54
N VAL A 425 19.30 7.17 -19.52
CA VAL A 425 18.03 6.41 -19.35
C VAL A 425 16.87 7.37 -19.06
N ILE A 426 17.06 8.39 -18.24
CA ILE A 426 16.03 9.39 -17.93
C ILE A 426 15.70 10.21 -19.18
N ALA A 427 16.70 10.66 -19.93
CA ALA A 427 16.48 11.44 -21.16
C ALA A 427 15.67 10.68 -22.21
N GLU A 428 15.79 9.36 -22.27
CA GLU A 428 15.04 8.50 -23.19
C GLU A 428 13.62 8.20 -22.70
N ASN A 429 13.44 7.90 -21.41
CA ASN A 429 12.19 7.31 -20.89
C ASN A 429 11.34 8.27 -20.06
N ASP A 430 11.93 9.31 -19.46
CA ASP A 430 11.22 10.33 -18.67
C ASP A 430 11.70 11.77 -19.00
N PRO A 431 11.68 12.17 -20.28
CA PRO A 431 12.24 13.47 -20.72
C PRO A 431 11.49 14.69 -20.16
N ARG A 432 10.32 14.49 -19.55
CA ARG A 432 9.53 15.55 -18.90
C ARG A 432 9.70 15.63 -17.41
N GLY A 433 10.42 14.65 -16.81
CA GLY A 433 10.65 14.58 -15.38
C GLY A 433 9.36 14.33 -14.59
N GLU A 434 8.52 13.44 -15.09
CA GLU A 434 7.24 13.10 -14.44
C GLU A 434 7.39 12.17 -13.24
N ASN A 435 8.55 11.49 -13.13
CA ASN A 435 8.84 10.58 -12.05
C ASN A 435 9.81 11.21 -11.03
N PRO A 436 9.33 11.75 -9.90
CA PRO A 436 10.17 12.45 -8.93
C PRO A 436 11.23 11.54 -8.28
N ALA A 437 11.00 10.23 -8.16
CA ALA A 437 11.97 9.30 -7.58
C ALA A 437 13.27 9.23 -8.40
N LEU A 438 13.21 9.42 -9.73
CA LEU A 438 14.40 9.46 -10.58
C LEU A 438 15.23 10.72 -10.34
N ALA A 439 14.57 11.86 -10.14
CA ALA A 439 15.25 13.10 -9.79
C ALA A 439 15.89 13.03 -8.39
N ILE A 440 15.22 12.40 -7.42
CA ILE A 440 15.78 12.11 -6.10
C ILE A 440 17.04 11.23 -6.25
N ALA A 441 16.99 10.18 -7.07
CA ALA A 441 18.13 9.29 -7.29
C ALA A 441 19.37 10.04 -7.83
N VAL A 442 19.16 10.96 -8.80
CA VAL A 442 20.23 11.81 -9.35
C VAL A 442 20.82 12.71 -8.27
N HIS A 443 19.97 13.43 -7.52
CA HIS A 443 20.46 14.30 -6.45
C HIS A 443 21.12 13.52 -5.32
N ALA A 444 20.55 12.41 -4.88
CA ALA A 444 21.12 11.58 -3.82
C ALA A 444 22.48 11.01 -4.20
N LEU A 445 22.66 10.54 -5.45
CA LEU A 445 23.96 10.04 -5.91
C LEU A 445 25.00 11.17 -6.01
N ASN A 446 24.65 12.33 -6.56
CA ASN A 446 25.54 13.50 -6.58
C ASN A 446 25.92 13.93 -5.17
N GLY A 447 24.97 13.90 -4.23
CA GLY A 447 25.22 14.20 -2.81
C GLY A 447 26.22 13.22 -2.19
N GLU A 448 26.09 11.92 -2.42
CA GLU A 448 27.02 10.89 -1.93
C GLU A 448 28.42 11.05 -2.55
N ILE A 449 28.51 11.31 -3.85
CA ILE A 449 29.80 11.55 -4.54
C ILE A 449 30.48 12.79 -3.95
N ALA A 450 29.77 13.90 -3.79
CA ALA A 450 30.29 15.13 -3.22
C ALA A 450 30.78 14.93 -1.78
N LEU A 451 29.95 14.25 -0.94
CA LEU A 451 30.30 14.02 0.46
C LEU A 451 31.57 13.19 0.61
N ARG A 452 31.68 12.10 -0.13
CA ARG A 452 32.85 11.21 -0.10
C ARG A 452 34.08 11.84 -0.75
N GLY A 453 33.89 12.76 -1.70
CA GLY A 453 34.93 13.62 -2.28
C GLY A 453 35.40 14.75 -1.36
N GLY A 454 34.79 14.92 -0.18
CA GLY A 454 35.11 15.97 0.78
C GLY A 454 34.44 17.33 0.52
N ASP A 455 33.52 17.41 -0.46
CA ASP A 455 32.69 18.61 -0.70
C ASP A 455 31.36 18.49 0.07
N ALA A 456 31.44 18.66 1.39
CA ALA A 456 30.28 18.63 2.26
C ALA A 456 29.23 19.71 1.92
N ALA A 457 29.67 20.88 1.41
CA ALA A 457 28.76 21.96 1.04
C ALA A 457 27.98 21.64 -0.23
N GLY A 458 28.61 21.06 -1.24
CA GLY A 458 27.96 20.52 -2.43
C GLY A 458 26.95 19.39 -2.09
N ALA A 459 27.36 18.47 -1.20
CA ALA A 459 26.50 17.40 -0.71
C ALA A 459 25.22 17.94 -0.05
N VAL A 460 25.34 18.94 0.84
CA VAL A 460 24.17 19.58 1.47
C VAL A 460 23.23 20.16 0.42
N SER A 461 23.74 20.80 -0.63
CA SER A 461 22.89 21.37 -1.69
C SER A 461 22.09 20.29 -2.43
N HIS A 462 22.72 19.16 -2.75
CA HIS A 462 22.06 18.05 -3.41
C HIS A 462 21.04 17.35 -2.52
N PHE A 463 21.38 17.06 -1.25
CA PHE A 463 20.43 16.41 -0.34
C PHE A 463 19.26 17.33 0.05
N HIS A 464 19.42 18.67 0.07
CA HIS A 464 18.30 19.58 0.20
C HIS A 464 17.33 19.46 -0.99
N ALA A 465 17.86 19.52 -2.22
CA ALA A 465 17.03 19.36 -3.41
C ALA A 465 16.30 18.00 -3.44
N ALA A 466 16.97 16.93 -3.00
CA ALA A 466 16.36 15.61 -2.89
C ALA A 466 15.26 15.56 -1.80
N ALA A 467 15.47 16.23 -0.66
CA ALA A 467 14.47 16.30 0.42
C ALA A 467 13.24 17.13 0.01
N ASP A 468 13.44 18.23 -0.72
CA ASP A 468 12.32 19.03 -1.27
C ASP A 468 11.46 18.21 -2.25
N LEU A 469 12.09 17.37 -3.07
CA LEU A 469 11.40 16.45 -3.98
C LEU A 469 10.67 15.33 -3.21
N GLU A 470 11.28 14.77 -2.18
CA GLU A 470 10.65 13.75 -1.32
C GLU A 470 9.43 14.33 -0.60
N ASP A 471 9.51 15.57 -0.10
CA ASP A 471 8.38 16.23 0.57
C ASP A 471 7.19 16.49 -0.38
N ALA A 472 7.47 16.70 -1.65
CA ALA A 472 6.47 16.92 -2.69
C ALA A 472 5.83 15.62 -3.21
N MET A 473 6.35 14.44 -2.83
CA MET A 473 5.77 13.16 -3.25
C MET A 473 4.39 12.93 -2.62
N LEU A 474 3.53 12.27 -3.38
CA LEU A 474 2.26 11.79 -2.84
C LEU A 474 2.50 10.78 -1.72
N TYR A 475 1.53 10.74 -0.80
CA TYR A 475 1.55 9.76 0.28
C TYR A 475 1.41 8.34 -0.28
N GLU A 476 2.32 7.47 0.12
CA GLU A 476 2.35 6.03 -0.21
C GLU A 476 2.87 5.26 0.99
N GLU A 477 2.44 4.01 1.15
CA GLU A 477 2.87 3.11 2.22
C GLU A 477 3.35 1.76 1.65
N PRO A 478 4.59 1.35 1.93
CA PRO A 478 5.69 2.18 2.45
C PRO A 478 6.05 3.31 1.48
N PRO A 479 6.79 4.36 1.93
CA PRO A 479 7.17 5.48 1.06
C PRO A 479 7.89 5.01 -0.21
N LEU A 480 7.58 5.63 -1.35
CA LEU A 480 8.20 5.30 -2.66
C LEU A 480 9.73 5.49 -2.66
N TRP A 481 10.22 6.47 -1.95
CA TRP A 481 11.66 6.57 -1.68
C TRP A 481 11.99 5.76 -0.42
N TYR A 482 12.89 4.80 -0.55
CA TYR A 482 13.11 3.67 0.37
C TYR A 482 13.74 4.01 1.74
N TYR A 483 14.17 5.28 1.94
CA TYR A 483 14.65 5.81 3.23
C TYR A 483 14.48 7.33 3.26
N PRO A 484 14.31 7.96 4.43
CA PRO A 484 14.21 9.41 4.53
C PRO A 484 15.52 10.11 4.10
N ILE A 485 15.45 10.98 3.09
CA ILE A 485 16.62 11.74 2.58
C ILE A 485 17.27 12.58 3.69
N ARG A 486 16.50 12.98 4.68
CA ARG A 486 17.00 13.73 5.83
C ARG A 486 18.08 13.01 6.65
N HIS A 487 18.18 11.68 6.55
CA HIS A 487 19.30 10.92 7.11
C HIS A 487 20.64 11.32 6.46
N SER A 488 20.67 11.41 5.13
CA SER A 488 21.84 11.83 4.36
C SER A 488 22.10 13.34 4.49
N LEU A 489 21.04 14.16 4.46
CA LEU A 489 21.15 15.62 4.65
C LEU A 489 21.75 15.97 6.01
N GLY A 490 21.24 15.38 7.09
CA GLY A 490 21.74 15.63 8.44
C GLY A 490 23.20 15.21 8.61
N ARG A 491 23.60 14.07 8.02
CA ARG A 491 25.00 13.64 7.96
C ARG A 491 25.88 14.68 7.25
N ALA A 492 25.49 15.12 6.06
CA ALA A 492 26.23 16.11 5.28
C ALA A 492 26.34 17.44 6.02
N LEU A 493 25.29 17.89 6.71
CA LEU A 493 25.31 19.11 7.54
C LEU A 493 26.28 18.99 8.72
N LEU A 494 26.37 17.84 9.39
CA LEU A 494 27.33 17.59 10.45
C LEU A 494 28.77 17.64 9.90
N GLU A 495 29.03 17.00 8.77
CA GLU A 495 30.35 17.02 8.10
C GLU A 495 30.71 18.42 7.59
N ALA A 496 29.73 19.24 7.20
CA ALA A 496 29.91 20.64 6.84
C ALA A 496 30.12 21.59 8.05
N GLY A 497 30.12 21.07 9.29
CA GLY A 497 30.21 21.87 10.51
C GLY A 497 28.97 22.72 10.81
N ARG A 498 27.80 22.32 10.37
CA ARG A 498 26.49 23.00 10.52
C ARG A 498 25.54 22.22 11.46
N PRO A 499 25.94 21.94 12.73
CA PRO A 499 25.18 21.03 13.59
C PRO A 499 23.79 21.56 13.99
N ALA A 500 23.58 22.89 14.01
CA ALA A 500 22.27 23.45 14.31
C ALA A 500 21.24 23.16 13.19
N GLU A 501 21.67 23.15 11.93
CA GLU A 501 20.83 22.82 10.80
C GLU A 501 20.62 21.30 10.70
N ALA A 502 21.63 20.50 11.04
CA ALA A 502 21.49 19.06 11.19
C ALA A 502 20.44 18.69 12.25
N GLU A 503 20.46 19.37 13.42
CA GLU A 503 19.42 19.20 14.45
C GLU A 503 18.03 19.45 13.88
N THR A 504 17.85 20.51 13.07
CA THR A 504 16.57 20.83 12.43
C THR A 504 16.13 19.70 11.49
N ALA A 505 17.02 19.26 10.59
CA ALA A 505 16.72 18.18 9.63
C ALA A 505 16.30 16.86 10.32
N TYR A 506 16.99 16.47 11.38
CA TYR A 506 16.64 15.26 12.13
C TYR A 506 15.32 15.40 12.91
N ARG A 507 15.01 16.58 13.44
CA ARG A 507 13.73 16.82 14.12
C ARG A 507 12.55 16.82 13.14
N GLU A 508 12.72 17.35 11.95
CA GLU A 508 11.73 17.27 10.88
C GLU A 508 11.50 15.82 10.46
N ASP A 509 12.56 15.03 10.33
CA ASP A 509 12.45 13.61 10.02
C ASP A 509 11.73 12.83 11.13
N LEU A 510 12.08 13.06 12.40
CA LEU A 510 11.44 12.43 13.55
C LEU A 510 9.97 12.86 13.72
N ALA A 511 9.58 14.02 13.23
CA ALA A 511 8.17 14.40 13.16
C ALA A 511 7.39 13.53 12.16
N ARG A 512 8.01 13.16 11.03
CA ARG A 512 7.42 12.34 9.97
C ARG A 512 7.53 10.83 10.26
N PHE A 513 8.68 10.41 10.79
CA PHE A 513 9.03 9.02 11.13
C PHE A 513 9.48 8.94 12.59
N PRO A 514 8.53 8.97 13.55
CA PRO A 514 8.86 9.01 14.97
C PRO A 514 9.74 7.82 15.38
N ALA A 515 10.57 8.03 16.38
CA ALA A 515 11.40 7.01 17.01
C ALA A 515 12.29 6.18 16.07
N ASN A 516 12.62 6.66 14.85
CA ASN A 516 13.59 5.97 14.02
C ASN A 516 15.02 6.18 14.54
N GLY A 517 15.78 5.09 14.66
CA GLY A 517 17.10 5.12 15.25
C GLY A 517 18.13 5.89 14.44
N TRP A 518 17.99 5.98 13.11
CA TRP A 518 18.89 6.71 12.23
C TRP A 518 18.91 8.20 12.57
N SER A 519 17.73 8.83 12.64
CA SER A 519 17.61 10.25 13.00
C SER A 519 17.86 10.52 14.48
N LEU A 520 17.51 9.61 15.39
CA LEU A 520 17.86 9.76 16.81
C LEU A 520 19.37 9.77 17.02
N PHE A 521 20.11 8.87 16.34
CA PHE A 521 21.58 8.88 16.37
C PHE A 521 22.13 10.22 15.86
N GLY A 522 21.67 10.66 14.68
CA GLY A 522 22.12 11.92 14.08
C GLY A 522 21.77 13.14 14.93
N LEU A 523 20.57 13.17 15.52
CA LEU A 523 20.13 14.23 16.43
C LEU A 523 21.03 14.30 17.68
N ALA A 524 21.32 13.15 18.31
CA ALA A 524 22.21 13.11 19.47
C ALA A 524 23.60 13.67 19.11
N LYS A 525 24.17 13.27 17.96
CA LYS A 525 25.44 13.79 17.46
C LYS A 525 25.39 15.30 17.18
N SER A 526 24.29 15.81 16.64
CA SER A 526 24.13 17.24 16.38
C SER A 526 24.03 18.06 17.66
N LEU A 527 23.39 17.54 18.71
CA LEU A 527 23.31 18.16 20.03
C LEU A 527 24.70 18.20 20.71
N GLU A 528 25.43 17.07 20.71
CA GLU A 528 26.81 17.00 21.23
C GLU A 528 27.73 18.03 20.54
N ALA A 529 27.68 18.13 19.21
CA ALA A 529 28.49 19.06 18.44
C ALA A 529 28.20 20.55 18.78
N GLN A 530 27.01 20.84 19.32
CA GLN A 530 26.63 22.17 19.81
C GLN A 530 26.91 22.38 21.30
N GLY A 531 27.44 21.37 22.00
CA GLY A 531 27.61 21.41 23.46
C GLY A 531 26.27 21.35 24.24
N LYS A 532 25.21 20.88 23.62
CA LYS A 532 23.89 20.66 24.26
C LYS A 532 23.82 19.27 24.92
N ASP A 533 22.96 19.12 25.91
CA ASP A 533 22.69 17.81 26.53
C ASP A 533 21.94 16.90 25.53
N ALA A 534 22.52 15.75 25.22
CA ALA A 534 21.98 14.73 24.33
C ALA A 534 21.50 13.47 25.07
N SER A 535 21.54 13.44 26.41
CA SER A 535 21.31 12.23 27.20
C SER A 535 19.92 11.62 26.97
N ALA A 536 18.89 12.45 26.87
CA ALA A 536 17.52 11.98 26.58
C ALA A 536 17.42 11.36 25.17
N THR A 537 18.00 11.98 24.16
CA THR A 537 18.01 11.48 22.78
C THR A 537 18.79 10.17 22.67
N TRP A 538 19.89 10.01 23.40
CA TRP A 538 20.61 8.72 23.47
C TRP A 538 19.77 7.63 24.10
N ALA A 539 19.03 7.90 25.16
CA ALA A 539 18.13 6.91 25.75
C ALA A 539 16.98 6.50 24.80
N GLU A 540 16.45 7.45 24.03
CA GLU A 540 15.48 7.15 22.97
C GLU A 540 16.12 6.30 21.86
N PHE A 541 17.34 6.63 21.42
CA PHE A 541 18.09 5.84 20.45
C PHE A 541 18.34 4.41 20.93
N GLU A 542 18.82 4.21 22.16
CA GLU A 542 19.04 2.88 22.73
C GLU A 542 17.76 2.02 22.71
N THR A 543 16.61 2.65 22.98
CA THR A 543 15.31 2.00 22.90
C THR A 543 14.93 1.62 21.46
N ALA A 544 15.07 2.55 20.53
CA ALA A 544 14.75 2.36 19.11
C ALA A 544 15.68 1.32 18.44
N TRP A 545 16.92 1.22 18.90
CA TRP A 545 17.97 0.38 18.31
C TRP A 545 18.20 -0.95 19.04
N MET A 546 17.33 -1.27 20.01
CA MET A 546 17.46 -2.47 20.87
C MET A 546 17.49 -3.79 20.07
N HIS A 547 16.84 -3.83 18.91
CA HIS A 547 16.75 -5.01 18.05
C HIS A 547 17.64 -4.93 16.82
N ALA A 548 18.41 -3.86 16.68
CA ALA A 548 19.31 -3.66 15.54
C ALA A 548 20.46 -4.67 15.54
N ASP A 549 20.89 -5.06 14.35
CA ASP A 549 22.04 -5.94 14.13
C ASP A 549 23.22 -5.19 13.49
N VAL A 550 23.14 -3.85 13.42
CA VAL A 550 24.19 -2.96 12.90
C VAL A 550 24.54 -1.86 13.90
N GLU A 551 25.80 -1.46 13.91
CA GLU A 551 26.31 -0.31 14.69
C GLU A 551 26.41 0.91 13.79
N LEU A 552 25.89 2.05 14.27
CA LEU A 552 25.95 3.30 13.54
C LEU A 552 27.21 4.10 13.88
N THR A 553 27.90 4.60 12.86
CA THR A 553 28.96 5.62 12.98
C THR A 553 28.47 6.98 12.51
N ALA A 554 27.41 7.02 11.72
CA ALA A 554 26.68 8.20 11.27
C ALA A 554 25.20 7.82 11.07
N SER A 555 24.34 8.79 10.80
CA SER A 555 22.90 8.56 10.46
C SER A 555 22.70 7.90 9.08
N ARG A 556 23.78 7.61 8.38
CA ARG A 556 23.81 6.89 7.10
C ARG A 556 25.22 6.29 6.89
N PHE A 557 25.31 5.10 6.25
CA PHE A 557 26.58 4.46 5.90
C PHE A 557 27.30 5.10 4.73
#